data_c3eb7a0c203bf7c255a6ff4b2bc54ce5
#
_entry.id   c3eb7a0c203bf7c255a6ff4b2bc54ce5
#
_cell.length_a   1.000
_cell.length_b   1.000
_cell.length_c   1.000
_cell.angle_alpha   90.00
_cell.angle_beta   90.00
_cell.angle_gamma   90.00
#
_symmetry.space_group_name_H-M   'P 1'
#
loop_
_entity.id
_entity.type
_entity.pdbx_description
1 polymer ?
#
loop_
_entity_poly.entity_id
_entity_poly.type
_entity_poly.pdbx_seq_one_letter_code
_entity_poly.pdbx_strand_id
1 'polypeptide(L)'
;IGITSIFSLQETMVLHCCELIKKHYPEKLLLSGGVNARWRADKFLNGGFDIVATSEAEDTIKEIVQVYRKGSRDWSTIPQIKYIKEGKIINNSQQGKVIMNLDELPFPAWDLLPLDRYWKVRRGHGVMFGEEEEVKYASMMTSLGCPFACSYCHIGKEIKGSLPQEIGRFRIKSDERVMEELRYLKNELGVKQVFIEDDSLFGRKKRAIRLLKQVIDLDLRLMDINGINIVHLLKKGKPDLEVIELMAEAGFTDFSFPFESGNDRIIKKWCSSKWDINNTDIEGLIKALKKNNIRM
;
A
#
# COMPACT_ATOMS: atom_id res chain seq x y z
N ILE A 1 16.62 10.31 -10.84
CA ILE A 1 15.40 9.66 -11.34
C ILE A 1 15.11 8.47 -10.43
N GLY A 2 13.86 8.36 -9.94
CA GLY A 2 13.41 7.23 -9.11
C GLY A 2 12.43 6.36 -9.89
N ILE A 3 12.57 5.04 -9.83
CA ILE A 3 11.66 4.09 -10.44
C ILE A 3 11.28 3.04 -9.39
N THR A 4 9.98 2.94 -9.10
CA THR A 4 9.48 1.94 -8.15
C THR A 4 9.26 0.58 -8.84
N SER A 5 9.53 -0.50 -8.10
CA SER A 5 9.18 -1.87 -8.48
C SER A 5 8.51 -2.57 -7.30
N ILE A 6 7.18 -2.69 -7.37
CA ILE A 6 6.38 -3.30 -6.31
C ILE A 6 6.22 -4.80 -6.56
N PHE A 7 5.89 -5.19 -7.79
CA PHE A 7 5.63 -6.56 -8.17
C PHE A 7 6.78 -7.16 -9.01
N SER A 8 7.04 -8.45 -8.85
CA SER A 8 8.03 -9.17 -9.65
C SER A 8 7.76 -9.13 -11.16
N LEU A 9 6.49 -9.03 -11.57
CA LEU A 9 6.10 -8.87 -12.98
C LEU A 9 6.59 -7.55 -13.60
N GLN A 10 6.84 -6.52 -12.80
CA GLN A 10 7.36 -5.22 -13.27
C GLN A 10 8.87 -5.21 -13.48
N GLU A 11 9.58 -6.21 -12.92
CA GLU A 11 11.04 -6.20 -12.85
C GLU A 11 11.72 -6.01 -14.20
N THR A 12 11.35 -6.81 -15.19
CA THR A 12 11.96 -6.75 -16.54
C THR A 12 11.77 -5.36 -17.16
N MET A 13 10.57 -4.81 -17.05
CA MET A 13 10.26 -3.47 -17.57
C MET A 13 11.07 -2.39 -16.85
N VAL A 14 11.17 -2.47 -15.52
CA VAL A 14 11.91 -1.49 -14.71
C VAL A 14 13.40 -1.53 -15.02
N LEU A 15 13.98 -2.72 -15.17
CA LEU A 15 15.39 -2.88 -15.57
C LEU A 15 15.64 -2.37 -16.99
N HIS A 16 14.72 -2.63 -17.92
CA HIS A 16 14.83 -2.09 -19.28
C HIS A 16 14.72 -0.55 -19.31
N CYS A 17 13.83 0.04 -18.52
CA CYS A 17 13.78 1.50 -18.35
C CYS A 17 15.10 2.04 -17.80
N CYS A 18 15.72 1.37 -16.83
CA CYS A 18 17.03 1.73 -16.31
C CYS A 18 18.10 1.73 -17.40
N GLU A 19 18.17 0.65 -18.19
CA GLU A 19 19.09 0.53 -19.33
C GLU A 19 18.94 1.67 -20.34
N LEU A 20 17.70 1.96 -20.75
CA LEU A 20 17.39 3.05 -21.69
C LEU A 20 17.82 4.41 -21.14
N ILE A 21 17.53 4.67 -19.87
CA ILE A 21 17.91 5.94 -19.23
C ILE A 21 19.44 6.06 -19.16
N LYS A 22 20.14 5.03 -18.73
CA LYS A 22 21.60 5.04 -18.66
C LYS A 22 22.27 5.16 -20.03
N LYS A 23 21.65 4.61 -21.07
CA LYS A 23 22.13 4.75 -22.45
C LYS A 23 22.06 6.21 -22.95
N HIS A 24 20.97 6.93 -22.62
CA HIS A 24 20.76 8.29 -23.11
C HIS A 24 21.22 9.39 -22.13
N TYR A 25 21.28 9.08 -20.84
CA TYR A 25 21.61 9.99 -19.75
C TYR A 25 22.50 9.30 -18.70
N PRO A 26 23.74 8.92 -19.08
CA PRO A 26 24.63 8.11 -18.22
C PRO A 26 24.98 8.80 -16.89
N GLU A 27 24.94 10.14 -16.87
CA GLU A 27 25.27 10.97 -15.70
C GLU A 27 24.15 11.01 -14.65
N LYS A 28 22.93 10.62 -15.03
CA LYS A 28 21.78 10.69 -14.11
C LYS A 28 21.86 9.66 -12.99
N LEU A 29 21.63 10.13 -11.78
CA LEU A 29 21.46 9.25 -10.64
C LEU A 29 20.14 8.50 -10.76
N LEU A 30 20.19 7.18 -10.71
CA LEU A 30 19.03 6.29 -10.77
C LEU A 30 18.83 5.55 -9.46
N LEU A 31 17.63 5.69 -8.90
CA LEU A 31 17.21 5.03 -7.68
C LEU A 31 16.07 4.06 -7.98
N SER A 32 16.06 2.93 -7.29
CA SER A 32 14.89 2.05 -7.24
C SER A 32 14.44 1.81 -5.81
N GLY A 33 13.16 1.48 -5.66
CA GLY A 33 12.54 1.13 -4.40
C GLY A 33 11.28 0.30 -4.62
N GLY A 34 10.52 0.11 -3.56
CA GLY A 34 9.35 -0.76 -3.56
C GLY A 34 9.71 -2.20 -3.18
N VAL A 35 8.69 -3.01 -2.91
CA VAL A 35 8.85 -4.36 -2.31
C VAL A 35 9.76 -5.25 -3.14
N ASN A 36 9.55 -5.33 -4.46
CA ASN A 36 10.35 -6.18 -5.32
C ASN A 36 11.82 -5.72 -5.40
N ALA A 37 12.06 -4.41 -5.61
CA ALA A 37 13.42 -3.87 -5.66
C ALA A 37 14.16 -4.08 -4.35
N ARG A 38 13.50 -3.88 -3.21
CA ARG A 38 14.05 -4.07 -1.87
C ARG A 38 14.53 -5.51 -1.64
N TRP A 39 13.69 -6.50 -1.98
CA TRP A 39 14.02 -7.91 -1.82
C TRP A 39 15.08 -8.40 -2.80
N ARG A 40 15.19 -7.77 -3.95
CA ARG A 40 16.11 -8.13 -5.03
C ARG A 40 17.15 -7.05 -5.32
N ALA A 41 17.52 -6.27 -4.30
CA ALA A 41 18.33 -5.06 -4.46
C ALA A 41 19.62 -5.28 -5.25
N ASP A 42 20.33 -6.39 -5.02
CA ASP A 42 21.58 -6.70 -5.73
C ASP A 42 21.33 -6.88 -7.24
N LYS A 43 20.19 -7.45 -7.63
CA LYS A 43 19.82 -7.58 -9.05
C LYS A 43 19.56 -6.22 -9.70
N PHE A 44 18.89 -5.32 -8.99
CA PHE A 44 18.62 -3.97 -9.48
C PHE A 44 19.91 -3.16 -9.61
N LEU A 45 20.81 -3.24 -8.64
CA LEU A 45 22.11 -2.59 -8.68
C LEU A 45 22.96 -3.13 -9.85
N ASN A 46 23.05 -4.45 -10.02
CA ASN A 46 23.74 -5.07 -11.15
C ASN A 46 23.08 -4.74 -12.50
N GLY A 47 21.79 -4.40 -12.50
CA GLY A 47 21.04 -3.94 -13.66
C GLY A 47 21.18 -2.45 -13.99
N GLY A 48 22.06 -1.72 -13.28
CA GLY A 48 22.43 -0.34 -13.60
C GLY A 48 21.83 0.75 -12.70
N PHE A 49 21.04 0.40 -11.69
CA PHE A 49 20.65 1.36 -10.67
C PHE A 49 21.84 1.73 -9.77
N ASP A 50 21.96 2.99 -9.40
CA ASP A 50 23.04 3.46 -8.53
C ASP A 50 22.73 3.19 -7.06
N ILE A 51 21.45 3.30 -6.67
CA ILE A 51 20.96 3.14 -5.31
C ILE A 51 19.65 2.36 -5.32
N VAL A 52 19.49 1.46 -4.34
CA VAL A 52 18.20 0.82 -4.03
C VAL A 52 17.81 1.14 -2.60
N ALA A 53 16.63 1.75 -2.42
CA ALA A 53 16.04 1.93 -1.10
C ALA A 53 15.53 0.58 -0.57
N THR A 54 15.96 0.24 0.64
CA THR A 54 15.67 -1.07 1.26
C THR A 54 14.60 -0.99 2.34
N SER A 55 14.02 0.20 2.56
CA SER A 55 12.97 0.47 3.53
C SER A 55 11.97 1.49 2.98
N GLU A 56 11.16 2.10 3.85
CA GLU A 56 10.41 3.32 3.57
C GLU A 56 11.40 4.43 3.21
N ALA A 57 11.09 5.20 2.19
CA ALA A 57 12.09 6.02 1.53
C ALA A 57 11.88 7.53 1.71
N GLU A 58 10.85 7.96 2.43
CA GLU A 58 10.47 9.37 2.53
C GLU A 58 11.60 10.25 3.08
N ASP A 59 12.26 9.83 4.15
CA ASP A 59 13.41 10.56 4.69
C ASP A 59 14.70 10.22 3.93
N THR A 60 14.89 8.96 3.57
CA THR A 60 16.06 8.50 2.80
C THR A 60 16.22 9.25 1.48
N ILE A 61 15.12 9.50 0.76
CA ILE A 61 15.16 10.28 -0.50
C ILE A 61 15.59 11.73 -0.26
N LYS A 62 15.12 12.36 0.82
CA LYS A 62 15.55 13.72 1.19
C LYS A 62 17.06 13.78 1.41
N GLU A 63 17.61 12.83 2.16
CA GLU A 63 19.04 12.75 2.42
C GLU A 63 19.84 12.52 1.14
N ILE A 64 19.42 11.59 0.28
CA ILE A 64 20.05 11.34 -1.03
C ILE A 64 20.07 12.62 -1.86
N VAL A 65 18.94 13.32 -1.97
CA VAL A 65 18.85 14.57 -2.73
C VAL A 65 19.74 15.65 -2.16
N GLN A 66 19.86 15.78 -0.84
CA GLN A 66 20.74 16.76 -0.19
C GLN A 66 22.22 16.48 -0.50
N VAL A 67 22.67 15.23 -0.42
CA VAL A 67 24.03 14.82 -0.79
C VAL A 67 24.30 15.09 -2.26
N TYR A 68 23.37 14.69 -3.11
CA TYR A 68 23.49 14.89 -4.56
C TYR A 68 23.58 16.37 -4.97
N ARG A 69 22.75 17.24 -4.36
CA ARG A 69 22.76 18.71 -4.62
C ARG A 69 24.07 19.38 -4.21
N LYS A 70 24.79 18.82 -3.24
CA LYS A 70 26.13 19.28 -2.85
C LYS A 70 27.23 18.78 -3.79
N GLY A 71 26.89 18.13 -4.88
CA GLY A 71 27.85 17.53 -5.83
C GLY A 71 28.55 16.28 -5.34
N SER A 72 28.13 15.72 -4.19
CA SER A 72 28.69 14.50 -3.61
C SER A 72 27.98 13.25 -4.15
N ARG A 73 28.71 12.15 -4.11
CA ARG A 73 28.23 10.78 -4.37
C ARG A 73 28.57 9.84 -3.22
N ASP A 74 28.89 10.41 -2.05
CA ASP A 74 29.15 9.63 -0.85
C ASP A 74 27.86 9.33 -0.10
N TRP A 75 27.39 8.10 -0.26
CA TRP A 75 26.16 7.59 0.35
C TRP A 75 26.41 6.85 1.67
N SER A 76 27.65 6.87 2.19
CA SER A 76 28.07 6.03 3.32
C SER A 76 27.30 6.28 4.62
N THR A 77 26.78 7.50 4.79
CA THR A 77 26.02 7.90 5.99
C THR A 77 24.50 7.74 5.84
N ILE A 78 24.02 7.45 4.61
CA ILE A 78 22.58 7.35 4.36
C ILE A 78 22.10 5.96 4.77
N PRO A 79 21.11 5.88 5.68
CA PRO A 79 20.56 4.60 6.13
C PRO A 79 19.59 3.99 5.09
N GLN A 80 19.31 2.71 5.28
CA GLN A 80 18.23 1.99 4.55
C GLN A 80 18.42 1.96 3.03
N ILE A 81 19.68 1.92 2.56
CA ILE A 81 20.00 1.78 1.14
C ILE A 81 21.03 0.68 0.91
N LYS A 82 21.02 0.18 -0.32
CA LYS A 82 22.18 -0.47 -0.94
C LYS A 82 22.63 0.37 -2.13
N TYR A 83 23.93 0.43 -2.37
CA TYR A 83 24.50 1.19 -3.48
C TYR A 83 25.83 0.59 -3.96
N ILE A 84 26.31 1.02 -5.13
CA ILE A 84 27.58 0.58 -5.67
C ILE A 84 28.66 1.61 -5.35
N LYS A 85 29.80 1.17 -4.78
CA LYS A 85 31.02 1.94 -4.60
C LYS A 85 32.20 1.11 -5.06
N GLU A 86 32.97 1.65 -6.00
CA GLU A 86 34.17 0.97 -6.55
C GLU A 86 33.89 -0.47 -7.03
N GLY A 87 32.74 -0.66 -7.71
CA GLY A 87 32.32 -1.97 -8.22
C GLY A 87 31.80 -2.95 -7.17
N LYS A 88 31.69 -2.54 -5.90
CA LYS A 88 31.19 -3.38 -4.81
C LYS A 88 29.84 -2.87 -4.30
N ILE A 89 28.96 -3.80 -3.97
CA ILE A 89 27.69 -3.46 -3.31
C ILE A 89 27.95 -3.18 -1.83
N ILE A 90 27.65 -1.95 -1.41
CA ILE A 90 27.66 -1.52 -0.02
C ILE A 90 26.25 -1.59 0.52
N ASN A 91 26.12 -2.08 1.73
CA ASN A 91 24.82 -2.31 2.39
C ASN A 91 24.68 -1.54 3.69
N ASN A 92 23.88 -0.47 3.64
CA ASN A 92 23.47 0.34 4.80
C ASN A 92 22.05 -0.01 5.27
N SER A 93 21.50 -1.18 4.85
CA SER A 93 20.10 -1.56 5.13
C SER A 93 19.80 -1.81 6.62
N GLN A 94 20.83 -2.05 7.42
CA GLN A 94 20.72 -2.31 8.86
C GLN A 94 20.50 -1.04 9.71
N GLN A 95 20.61 0.14 9.11
CA GLN A 95 20.52 1.43 9.79
C GLN A 95 19.16 2.09 9.54
N GLY A 96 18.74 2.97 10.45
CA GLY A 96 17.52 3.75 10.30
C GLY A 96 16.32 3.17 11.02
N LYS A 97 15.18 3.87 10.94
CA LYS A 97 13.91 3.52 11.57
C LYS A 97 12.78 3.82 10.61
N VAL A 98 11.68 3.08 10.70
CA VAL A 98 10.45 3.40 10.00
C VAL A 98 9.75 4.61 10.64
N ILE A 99 9.01 5.36 9.85
CA ILE A 99 8.23 6.50 10.33
C ILE A 99 7.08 5.97 11.19
N MET A 100 7.11 6.29 12.47
CA MET A 100 6.13 5.79 13.43
C MET A 100 4.86 6.63 13.45
N ASN A 101 4.99 7.93 13.33
CA ASN A 101 3.86 8.86 13.26
C ASN A 101 3.57 9.20 11.78
N LEU A 102 2.56 8.58 11.21
CA LEU A 102 2.20 8.78 9.80
C LEU A 102 1.61 10.17 9.51
N ASP A 103 1.19 10.90 10.55
CA ASP A 103 0.65 12.26 10.40
C ASP A 103 1.76 13.30 10.10
N GLU A 104 3.02 12.95 10.34
CA GLU A 104 4.17 13.79 9.98
C GLU A 104 4.48 13.78 8.48
N LEU A 105 3.95 12.79 7.76
CA LEU A 105 4.10 12.73 6.31
C LEU A 105 3.30 13.85 5.63
N PRO A 106 3.85 14.50 4.60
CA PRO A 106 3.07 15.43 3.80
C PRO A 106 1.91 14.74 3.08
N PHE A 107 0.95 15.50 2.58
CA PHE A 107 0.00 14.97 1.61
C PHE A 107 0.73 14.49 0.37
N PRO A 108 0.22 13.44 -0.31
CA PRO A 108 0.74 13.09 -1.62
C PRO A 108 0.69 14.31 -2.56
N ALA A 109 1.73 14.48 -3.36
CA ALA A 109 1.87 15.62 -4.27
C ALA A 109 0.97 15.42 -5.51
N TRP A 110 -0.33 15.46 -5.33
CA TRP A 110 -1.33 15.26 -6.38
C TRP A 110 -1.21 16.27 -7.51
N ASP A 111 -0.79 17.48 -7.21
CA ASP A 111 -0.54 18.57 -8.15
C ASP A 111 0.59 18.28 -9.16
N LEU A 112 1.50 17.37 -8.82
CA LEU A 112 2.57 16.93 -9.71
C LEU A 112 2.15 15.79 -10.65
N LEU A 113 0.97 15.21 -10.48
CA LEU A 113 0.49 14.10 -11.29
C LEU A 113 -0.38 14.59 -12.45
N PRO A 114 -0.26 13.99 -13.64
CA PRO A 114 -1.17 14.29 -14.75
C PRO A 114 -2.52 13.57 -14.56
N LEU A 115 -3.27 13.95 -13.52
CA LEU A 115 -4.49 13.27 -13.07
C LEU A 115 -5.53 13.08 -14.18
N ASP A 116 -5.70 14.10 -15.05
CA ASP A 116 -6.64 13.99 -16.18
C ASP A 116 -6.29 12.83 -17.14
N ARG A 117 -5.01 12.50 -17.28
CA ARG A 117 -4.60 11.34 -18.09
C ARG A 117 -4.96 10.02 -17.41
N TYR A 118 -4.81 9.94 -16.08
CA TYR A 118 -5.21 8.76 -15.31
C TYR A 118 -6.73 8.56 -15.37
N TRP A 119 -7.51 9.62 -15.16
CA TRP A 119 -8.97 9.52 -15.19
C TRP A 119 -9.53 9.17 -16.56
N LYS A 120 -8.92 9.63 -17.64
CA LYS A 120 -9.27 9.25 -19.03
C LYS A 120 -9.09 7.76 -19.33
N VAL A 121 -8.21 7.07 -18.62
CA VAL A 121 -8.01 5.61 -18.78
C VAL A 121 -9.22 4.84 -18.26
N ARG A 122 -10.04 5.43 -17.39
CA ARG A 122 -11.27 4.85 -16.80
C ARG A 122 -11.06 3.50 -16.13
N ARG A 123 -9.83 3.22 -15.65
CA ARG A 123 -9.45 1.97 -14.97
C ARG A 123 -8.61 2.28 -13.75
N GLY A 124 -9.24 2.37 -12.59
CA GLY A 124 -8.54 2.36 -11.33
C GLY A 124 -8.40 0.92 -10.83
N HIS A 125 -7.18 0.45 -10.56
CA HIS A 125 -6.92 -0.90 -10.02
C HIS A 125 -7.61 -2.06 -10.77
N GLY A 126 -7.77 -1.96 -12.09
CA GLY A 126 -8.46 -2.97 -12.89
C GLY A 126 -9.98 -2.91 -12.85
N VAL A 127 -10.56 -2.05 -12.04
CA VAL A 127 -12.00 -1.78 -12.06
C VAL A 127 -12.31 -0.94 -13.28
N MET A 128 -13.22 -1.44 -14.13
CA MET A 128 -13.75 -0.67 -15.25
C MET A 128 -14.93 0.17 -14.74
N PHE A 129 -14.78 1.49 -14.85
CA PHE A 129 -15.93 2.39 -14.72
C PHE A 129 -16.76 2.33 -16.01
N GLY A 130 -18.10 2.47 -15.90
CA GLY A 130 -19.00 2.46 -17.05
C GLY A 130 -18.58 3.46 -18.14
N GLU A 131 -18.94 3.20 -19.39
CA GLU A 131 -18.52 4.01 -20.54
C GLU A 131 -19.01 5.46 -20.48
N GLU A 132 -20.11 5.70 -19.77
CA GLU A 132 -20.76 7.01 -19.69
C GLU A 132 -20.29 7.88 -18.50
N GLU A 133 -19.52 7.34 -17.55
CA GLU A 133 -19.13 8.06 -16.33
C GLU A 133 -17.65 8.37 -16.30
N GLU A 134 -17.29 9.64 -16.39
CA GLU A 134 -15.94 10.10 -16.11
C GLU A 134 -15.75 10.18 -14.59
N VAL A 135 -15.28 9.09 -13.99
CA VAL A 135 -15.08 9.00 -12.55
C VAL A 135 -13.67 9.48 -12.19
N LYS A 136 -13.61 10.58 -11.47
CA LYS A 136 -12.37 11.02 -10.81
C LYS A 136 -12.12 10.14 -9.60
N TYR A 137 -10.97 9.49 -9.56
CA TYR A 137 -10.59 8.60 -8.48
C TYR A 137 -9.20 8.92 -7.93
N ALA A 138 -8.95 8.49 -6.70
CA ALA A 138 -7.64 8.55 -6.06
C ALA A 138 -7.41 7.31 -5.19
N SER A 139 -6.14 6.96 -4.99
CA SER A 139 -5.71 5.95 -4.01
C SER A 139 -5.29 6.62 -2.71
N MET A 140 -5.59 5.98 -1.58
CA MET A 140 -5.27 6.49 -0.26
C MET A 140 -4.88 5.36 0.69
N MET A 141 -3.90 5.62 1.55
CA MET A 141 -3.57 4.78 2.70
C MET A 141 -3.97 5.46 4.00
N THR A 142 -4.74 4.78 4.83
CA THR A 142 -5.09 5.25 6.19
C THR A 142 -4.21 4.60 7.25
N SER A 143 -3.54 3.50 6.89
CA SER A 143 -2.60 2.76 7.72
C SER A 143 -1.51 2.12 6.87
N LEU A 144 -0.40 1.74 7.48
CA LEU A 144 0.69 0.97 6.89
C LEU A 144 0.97 -0.26 7.74
N GLY A 145 1.36 -1.36 7.07
CA GLY A 145 1.64 -2.63 7.72
C GLY A 145 0.37 -3.39 8.13
N CYS A 146 0.56 -4.55 8.74
CA CYS A 146 -0.54 -5.46 9.03
C CYS A 146 -0.34 -6.17 10.39
N PRO A 147 -1.37 -6.29 11.24
CA PRO A 147 -1.25 -6.99 12.52
C PRO A 147 -1.19 -8.50 12.38
N PHE A 148 -1.46 -9.05 11.19
CA PHE A 148 -1.45 -10.48 10.93
C PHE A 148 -0.06 -10.98 10.52
N ALA A 149 0.27 -12.21 10.92
CA ALA A 149 1.57 -12.82 10.66
C ALA A 149 1.48 -13.98 9.65
N CYS A 150 0.82 -13.76 8.52
CA CYS A 150 0.72 -14.75 7.45
C CYS A 150 2.11 -15.11 6.94
N SER A 151 2.47 -16.40 6.96
CA SER A 151 3.83 -16.85 6.71
C SER A 151 4.29 -16.71 5.26
N TYR A 152 3.38 -16.58 4.31
CA TYR A 152 3.66 -16.34 2.89
C TYR A 152 3.71 -14.85 2.54
N CYS A 153 3.21 -13.96 3.41
CA CYS A 153 3.14 -12.53 3.16
C CYS A 153 4.46 -11.85 3.50
N HIS A 154 4.94 -10.97 2.61
CA HIS A 154 6.17 -10.20 2.85
C HIS A 154 6.05 -9.32 4.10
N ILE A 155 4.88 -8.72 4.36
CA ILE A 155 4.63 -7.88 5.53
C ILE A 155 4.84 -8.65 6.83
N GLY A 156 4.31 -9.87 6.93
CA GLY A 156 4.50 -10.73 8.10
C GLY A 156 5.98 -11.08 8.37
N LYS A 157 6.80 -11.18 7.31
CA LYS A 157 8.24 -11.38 7.44
C LYS A 157 8.97 -10.10 7.86
N GLU A 158 8.51 -8.96 7.42
CA GLU A 158 9.09 -7.65 7.73
C GLU A 158 8.79 -7.19 9.17
N ILE A 159 7.78 -7.75 9.84
CA ILE A 159 7.56 -7.56 11.28
C ILE A 159 8.60 -8.34 12.10
N LYS A 160 9.02 -9.52 11.63
CA LYS A 160 9.90 -10.44 12.37
C LYS A 160 11.40 -10.17 12.21
N GLY A 161 11.79 -8.98 11.76
CA GLY A 161 13.18 -8.54 11.78
C GLY A 161 14.09 -9.09 10.70
N SER A 162 13.54 -9.56 9.58
CA SER A 162 14.36 -10.08 8.46
C SER A 162 14.86 -9.00 7.50
N LEU A 163 14.31 -7.80 7.53
CA LEU A 163 14.79 -6.61 6.80
C LEU A 163 14.47 -5.34 7.59
N PRO A 164 15.08 -4.21 7.23
CA PRO A 164 15.28 -3.17 8.21
C PRO A 164 13.98 -2.76 8.85
N GLN A 165 13.85 -3.25 10.06
CA GLN A 165 13.25 -2.49 11.13
C GLN A 165 11.76 -2.26 11.02
N GLU A 166 11.03 -3.39 10.93
CA GLU A 166 9.62 -3.35 11.24
C GLU A 166 8.74 -2.57 10.26
N ILE A 167 9.10 -2.50 8.97
CA ILE A 167 8.25 -1.92 7.92
C ILE A 167 6.84 -2.49 7.97
N GLY A 168 6.72 -3.80 8.24
CA GLY A 168 5.43 -4.48 8.37
C GLY A 168 4.66 -4.12 9.64
N ARG A 169 5.24 -3.33 10.56
CA ARG A 169 4.59 -2.90 11.79
C ARG A 169 3.35 -2.08 11.48
N PHE A 170 2.24 -2.47 12.11
CA PHE A 170 0.98 -1.80 11.91
C PHE A 170 0.97 -0.41 12.57
N ARG A 171 0.82 0.64 11.75
CA ARG A 171 0.78 2.05 12.14
C ARG A 171 -0.40 2.70 11.44
N ILE A 172 -1.02 3.68 12.08
CA ILE A 172 -2.22 4.35 11.58
C ILE A 172 -1.99 5.86 11.51
N LYS A 173 -2.61 6.50 10.54
CA LYS A 173 -2.88 7.95 10.58
C LYS A 173 -3.95 8.24 11.62
N SER A 174 -3.97 9.43 12.20
CA SER A 174 -5.10 9.90 13.01
C SER A 174 -6.39 9.95 12.19
N ASP A 175 -7.52 9.89 12.86
CA ASP A 175 -8.81 10.02 12.19
C ASP A 175 -8.92 11.42 11.55
N GLU A 176 -8.41 12.47 12.21
CA GLU A 176 -8.34 13.85 11.73
C GLU A 176 -7.55 13.95 10.43
N ARG A 177 -6.34 13.36 10.40
CA ARG A 177 -5.49 13.34 9.21
C ARG A 177 -6.14 12.65 8.02
N VAL A 178 -6.80 11.51 8.24
CA VAL A 178 -7.51 10.79 7.18
C VAL A 178 -8.66 11.64 6.64
N MET A 179 -9.42 12.29 7.51
CA MET A 179 -10.54 13.14 7.11
C MET A 179 -10.10 14.39 6.37
N GLU A 180 -8.95 14.98 6.73
CA GLU A 180 -8.34 16.09 5.97
C GLU A 180 -7.97 15.67 4.55
N GLU A 181 -7.28 14.53 4.39
CA GLU A 181 -6.92 14.01 3.07
C GLU A 181 -8.15 13.69 2.22
N LEU A 182 -9.17 13.05 2.79
CA LEU A 182 -10.43 12.76 2.08
C LEU A 182 -11.17 14.03 1.64
N ARG A 183 -11.22 15.06 2.50
CA ARG A 183 -11.81 16.37 2.14
C ARG A 183 -11.02 17.05 1.03
N TYR A 184 -9.70 17.01 1.09
CA TYR A 184 -8.86 17.54 0.03
C TYR A 184 -9.13 16.84 -1.31
N LEU A 185 -9.14 15.51 -1.33
CA LEU A 185 -9.44 14.73 -2.53
C LEU A 185 -10.82 15.08 -3.12
N LYS A 186 -11.83 15.19 -2.26
CA LYS A 186 -13.20 15.51 -2.69
C LYS A 186 -13.32 16.96 -3.18
N ASN A 187 -12.89 17.92 -2.37
CA ASN A 187 -13.21 19.33 -2.58
C ASN A 187 -12.28 20.01 -3.58
N GLU A 188 -10.96 19.70 -3.51
CA GLU A 188 -9.97 20.34 -4.38
C GLU A 188 -9.79 19.61 -5.71
N LEU A 189 -9.88 18.26 -5.70
CA LEU A 189 -9.65 17.46 -6.91
C LEU A 189 -10.96 16.96 -7.55
N GLY A 190 -12.08 17.05 -6.84
CA GLY A 190 -13.38 16.57 -7.29
C GLY A 190 -13.45 15.04 -7.38
N VAL A 191 -12.67 14.34 -6.56
CA VAL A 191 -12.66 12.87 -6.49
C VAL A 191 -13.99 12.36 -5.97
N LYS A 192 -14.52 11.34 -6.61
CA LYS A 192 -15.77 10.66 -6.23
C LYS A 192 -15.55 9.22 -5.77
N GLN A 193 -14.46 8.60 -6.21
CA GLN A 193 -14.08 7.22 -5.85
C GLN A 193 -12.73 7.21 -5.16
N VAL A 194 -12.65 6.64 -3.95
CA VAL A 194 -11.39 6.44 -3.24
C VAL A 194 -11.09 4.95 -3.12
N PHE A 195 -9.91 4.56 -3.61
CA PHE A 195 -9.34 3.24 -3.40
C PHE A 195 -8.51 3.26 -2.12
N ILE A 196 -8.92 2.49 -1.12
CA ILE A 196 -8.17 2.32 0.12
C ILE A 196 -7.15 1.21 -0.10
N GLU A 197 -5.88 1.55 0.10
CA GLU A 197 -4.73 0.68 -0.17
C GLU A 197 -4.10 0.14 1.13
N ASP A 198 -4.84 0.17 2.22
CA ASP A 198 -4.36 -0.34 3.50
C ASP A 198 -4.08 -1.84 3.41
N ASP A 199 -2.97 -2.29 3.99
CA ASP A 199 -2.73 -3.73 4.18
C ASP A 199 -3.75 -4.38 5.12
N SER A 200 -4.36 -3.58 6.00
CA SER A 200 -5.41 -4.03 6.92
C SER A 200 -6.20 -2.84 7.49
N LEU A 201 -7.15 -2.33 6.74
CA LEU A 201 -8.03 -1.22 7.17
C LEU A 201 -8.68 -1.48 8.54
N PHE A 202 -9.18 -2.68 8.73
CA PHE A 202 -9.80 -3.11 9.98
C PHE A 202 -8.82 -3.68 11.02
N GLY A 203 -7.52 -3.53 10.85
CA GLY A 203 -6.50 -4.00 11.80
C GLY A 203 -6.71 -3.50 13.23
N ARG A 204 -7.36 -2.33 13.39
CA ARG A 204 -7.97 -1.82 14.63
C ARG A 204 -9.45 -1.58 14.41
N LYS A 205 -10.28 -2.60 14.54
CA LYS A 205 -11.72 -2.56 14.24
C LYS A 205 -12.45 -1.36 14.85
N LYS A 206 -12.21 -1.02 16.11
CA LYS A 206 -12.82 0.15 16.74
C LYS A 206 -12.48 1.47 16.05
N ARG A 207 -11.24 1.63 15.62
CA ARG A 207 -10.80 2.81 14.86
C ARG A 207 -11.46 2.85 13.48
N ALA A 208 -11.49 1.73 12.76
CA ALA A 208 -12.15 1.65 11.47
C ALA A 208 -13.63 2.05 11.56
N ILE A 209 -14.35 1.54 12.55
CA ILE A 209 -15.77 1.91 12.80
C ILE A 209 -15.92 3.42 13.06
N ARG A 210 -15.05 4.05 13.87
CA ARG A 210 -15.10 5.50 14.10
C ARG A 210 -14.86 6.30 12.82
N LEU A 211 -13.89 5.87 12.02
CA LEU A 211 -13.55 6.51 10.75
C LEU A 211 -14.71 6.40 9.75
N LEU A 212 -15.29 5.21 9.58
CA LEU A 212 -16.43 5.01 8.70
C LEU A 212 -17.60 5.93 9.04
N LYS A 213 -17.91 6.10 10.33
CA LYS A 213 -18.97 7.03 10.78
C LYS A 213 -18.71 8.48 10.36
N GLN A 214 -17.46 8.92 10.32
CA GLN A 214 -17.09 10.27 9.88
C GLN A 214 -17.11 10.42 8.36
N VAL A 215 -16.85 9.34 7.63
CA VAL A 215 -16.79 9.37 6.15
C VAL A 215 -18.18 9.43 5.51
N ILE A 216 -19.24 9.01 6.20
CA ILE A 216 -20.63 9.04 5.69
C ILE A 216 -20.96 10.41 5.08
N ASP A 217 -20.67 11.49 5.79
CA ASP A 217 -20.98 12.87 5.36
C ASP A 217 -20.20 13.33 4.12
N LEU A 218 -19.18 12.56 3.71
CA LEU A 218 -18.39 12.92 2.54
C LEU A 218 -19.01 12.43 1.21
N ASP A 219 -20.00 11.55 1.24
CA ASP A 219 -20.62 11.02 0.02
C ASP A 219 -19.58 10.60 -1.03
N LEU A 220 -18.65 9.76 -0.62
CA LEU A 220 -17.58 9.18 -1.44
C LEU A 220 -17.88 7.71 -1.68
N ARG A 221 -17.60 7.23 -2.88
CA ARG A 221 -17.53 5.78 -3.11
C ARG A 221 -16.19 5.25 -2.60
N LEU A 222 -16.24 4.20 -1.80
CA LEU A 222 -15.05 3.56 -1.22
C LEU A 222 -14.88 2.14 -1.75
N MET A 223 -13.63 1.75 -1.95
CA MET A 223 -13.27 0.39 -2.29
C MET A 223 -11.97 0.02 -1.57
N ASP A 224 -11.96 -1.12 -0.88
CA ASP A 224 -10.73 -1.69 -0.31
C ASP A 224 -10.09 -2.64 -1.35
N ILE A 225 -8.88 -2.30 -1.78
CA ILE A 225 -8.19 -3.02 -2.86
C ILE A 225 -7.40 -4.22 -2.34
N ASN A 226 -6.75 -4.08 -1.20
CA ASN A 226 -5.89 -5.14 -0.64
C ASN A 226 -6.67 -6.21 0.12
N GLY A 227 -7.93 -5.92 0.40
CA GLY A 227 -8.88 -6.88 0.94
C GLY A 227 -9.08 -6.82 2.45
N ILE A 228 -10.34 -6.99 2.83
CA ILE A 228 -10.75 -7.01 4.22
C ILE A 228 -10.71 -8.44 4.75
N ASN A 229 -9.91 -8.67 5.79
CA ASN A 229 -9.89 -9.98 6.44
C ASN A 229 -11.27 -10.32 7.00
N ILE A 230 -11.78 -11.50 6.63
CA ILE A 230 -13.13 -11.99 6.94
C ILE A 230 -13.46 -11.89 8.43
N VAL A 231 -12.50 -12.13 9.33
CA VAL A 231 -12.72 -12.08 10.78
C VAL A 231 -13.24 -10.73 11.28
N HIS A 232 -12.94 -9.65 10.55
CA HIS A 232 -13.39 -8.31 10.92
C HIS A 232 -14.88 -8.08 10.65
N LEU A 233 -15.45 -8.82 9.71
CA LEU A 233 -16.85 -8.77 9.32
C LEU A 233 -17.71 -9.80 10.06
N LEU A 234 -17.12 -10.46 11.07
CA LEU A 234 -17.78 -11.48 11.85
C LEU A 234 -17.88 -11.10 13.33
N LYS A 235 -18.95 -11.60 13.97
CA LYS A 235 -19.17 -11.59 15.41
C LYS A 235 -19.55 -13.01 15.83
N LYS A 236 -18.67 -13.69 16.56
CA LYS A 236 -18.84 -15.12 16.95
C LYS A 236 -19.14 -16.03 15.75
N GLY A 237 -18.40 -15.87 14.66
CA GLY A 237 -18.52 -16.67 13.44
C GLY A 237 -19.70 -16.33 12.53
N LYS A 238 -20.59 -15.43 12.92
CA LYS A 238 -21.73 -14.94 12.13
C LYS A 238 -21.46 -13.54 11.57
N PRO A 239 -22.14 -13.12 10.48
CA PRO A 239 -22.02 -11.78 9.94
C PRO A 239 -22.25 -10.70 10.99
N ASP A 240 -21.36 -9.73 11.09
CA ASP A 240 -21.51 -8.54 11.90
C ASP A 240 -22.32 -7.49 11.10
N LEU A 241 -23.65 -7.60 11.17
CA LEU A 241 -24.55 -6.79 10.37
C LEU A 241 -24.36 -5.30 10.61
N GLU A 242 -24.09 -4.89 11.87
CA GLU A 242 -23.85 -3.49 12.24
C GLU A 242 -22.65 -2.90 11.47
N VAL A 243 -21.59 -3.70 11.31
CA VAL A 243 -20.39 -3.27 10.56
C VAL A 243 -20.66 -3.24 9.06
N ILE A 244 -21.37 -4.23 8.53
CA ILE A 244 -21.69 -4.33 7.09
C ILE A 244 -22.62 -3.17 6.67
N GLU A 245 -23.63 -2.88 7.45
CA GLU A 245 -24.55 -1.75 7.22
C GLU A 245 -23.78 -0.41 7.28
N LEU A 246 -22.94 -0.24 8.29
CA LEU A 246 -22.08 0.95 8.38
C LEU A 246 -21.13 1.11 7.20
N MET A 247 -20.56 0.02 6.68
CA MET A 247 -19.73 0.08 5.47
C MET A 247 -20.54 0.57 4.26
N ALA A 248 -21.76 0.06 4.07
CA ALA A 248 -22.63 0.51 3.00
C ALA A 248 -23.00 2.00 3.14
N GLU A 249 -23.38 2.45 4.34
CA GLU A 249 -23.64 3.86 4.65
C GLU A 249 -22.44 4.76 4.39
N ALA A 250 -21.22 4.27 4.70
CA ALA A 250 -19.97 4.99 4.44
C ALA A 250 -19.53 4.97 2.95
N GLY A 251 -20.33 4.36 2.07
CA GLY A 251 -20.10 4.37 0.63
C GLY A 251 -19.23 3.24 0.09
N PHE A 252 -19.02 2.16 0.85
CA PHE A 252 -18.36 0.98 0.30
C PHE A 252 -19.21 0.31 -0.77
N THR A 253 -18.65 0.19 -1.98
CA THR A 253 -19.29 -0.48 -3.11
C THR A 253 -18.69 -1.86 -3.36
N ASP A 254 -17.41 -2.00 -3.07
CA ASP A 254 -16.65 -3.20 -3.40
C ASP A 254 -15.49 -3.42 -2.41
N PHE A 255 -15.10 -4.66 -2.24
CA PHE A 255 -13.82 -5.03 -1.63
C PHE A 255 -13.39 -6.44 -2.04
N SER A 256 -12.10 -6.73 -1.88
CA SER A 256 -11.56 -8.07 -2.12
C SER A 256 -11.64 -8.94 -0.87
N PHE A 257 -11.97 -10.22 -1.07
CA PHE A 257 -11.94 -11.23 -0.01
C PHE A 257 -10.65 -12.06 -0.06
N PRO A 258 -9.76 -11.95 0.91
CA PRO A 258 -8.58 -12.80 0.99
C PRO A 258 -8.93 -14.16 1.62
N PHE A 259 -9.64 -15.01 0.88
CA PHE A 259 -9.99 -16.36 1.33
C PHE A 259 -8.77 -17.25 1.54
N GLU A 260 -7.71 -17.04 0.76
CA GLU A 260 -6.45 -17.78 0.73
C GLU A 260 -6.59 -19.24 0.32
N SER A 261 -7.47 -19.99 0.97
CA SER A 261 -7.74 -21.39 0.66
C SER A 261 -9.12 -21.83 1.16
N GLY A 262 -9.76 -22.74 0.45
CA GLY A 262 -10.94 -23.49 0.93
C GLY A 262 -10.58 -24.71 1.79
N ASN A 263 -9.31 -24.90 2.15
CA ASN A 263 -8.85 -26.04 2.93
C ASN A 263 -8.38 -25.60 4.33
N ASP A 264 -9.07 -26.09 5.38
CA ASP A 264 -8.80 -25.73 6.77
C ASP A 264 -7.34 -26.02 7.20
N ARG A 265 -6.74 -27.13 6.74
CA ARG A 265 -5.34 -27.47 7.04
C ARG A 265 -4.38 -26.43 6.46
N ILE A 266 -4.67 -25.90 5.27
CA ILE A 266 -3.85 -24.86 4.63
C ILE A 266 -4.02 -23.55 5.37
N ILE A 267 -5.25 -23.15 5.69
CA ILE A 267 -5.53 -21.95 6.47
C ILE A 267 -4.79 -21.99 7.81
N LYS A 268 -4.94 -23.06 8.58
CA LYS A 268 -4.27 -23.21 9.88
C LYS A 268 -2.74 -23.16 9.77
N LYS A 269 -2.18 -23.76 8.72
CA LYS A 269 -0.73 -23.79 8.52
C LYS A 269 -0.12 -22.44 8.12
N TRP A 270 -0.79 -21.72 7.24
CA TRP A 270 -0.21 -20.56 6.57
C TRP A 270 -0.84 -19.21 6.96
N CYS A 271 -2.10 -19.24 7.39
CA CYS A 271 -2.92 -18.06 7.67
C CYS A 271 -3.71 -18.17 8.98
N SER A 272 -3.17 -18.83 9.98
CA SER A 272 -3.88 -19.23 11.22
C SER A 272 -4.58 -18.09 11.98
N SER A 273 -4.22 -16.85 11.69
CA SER A 273 -4.81 -15.65 12.30
C SER A 273 -5.97 -15.05 11.51
N LYS A 274 -6.33 -15.62 10.34
CA LYS A 274 -7.33 -15.00 9.47
C LYS A 274 -8.76 -15.45 9.77
N TRP A 275 -9.09 -16.71 9.62
CA TRP A 275 -10.45 -17.22 9.80
C TRP A 275 -10.48 -18.74 9.97
N ASP A 276 -11.59 -19.25 10.49
CA ASP A 276 -11.84 -20.69 10.67
C ASP A 276 -13.01 -21.08 9.79
N ILE A 277 -12.75 -21.93 8.79
CA ILE A 277 -13.73 -22.38 7.81
C ILE A 277 -14.92 -23.05 8.49
N ASN A 278 -14.66 -23.87 9.51
CA ASN A 278 -15.69 -24.69 10.16
C ASN A 278 -16.60 -23.87 11.11
N ASN A 279 -16.11 -22.72 11.56
CA ASN A 279 -16.81 -21.87 12.52
C ASN A 279 -17.26 -20.53 11.92
N THR A 280 -17.28 -20.42 10.58
CA THR A 280 -17.63 -19.19 9.90
C THR A 280 -18.84 -19.38 8.98
N ASP A 281 -19.87 -18.57 9.17
CA ASP A 281 -21.04 -18.52 8.30
C ASP A 281 -20.74 -17.67 7.05
N ILE A 282 -20.03 -18.26 6.09
CA ILE A 282 -19.65 -17.59 4.84
C ILE A 282 -20.86 -17.30 3.96
N GLU A 283 -21.82 -18.22 3.92
CA GLU A 283 -23.03 -18.02 3.10
C GLU A 283 -23.87 -16.86 3.63
N GLY A 284 -24.05 -16.79 4.94
CA GLY A 284 -24.72 -15.65 5.59
C GLY A 284 -23.99 -14.33 5.36
N LEU A 285 -22.63 -14.33 5.39
CA LEU A 285 -21.83 -13.15 5.11
C LEU A 285 -22.03 -12.66 3.68
N ILE A 286 -21.99 -13.55 2.70
CA ILE A 286 -22.23 -13.21 1.29
C ILE A 286 -23.64 -12.64 1.10
N LYS A 287 -24.66 -13.24 1.72
CA LYS A 287 -26.04 -12.73 1.67
C LYS A 287 -26.16 -11.33 2.28
N ALA A 288 -25.52 -11.11 3.44
CA ALA A 288 -25.53 -9.81 4.11
C ALA A 288 -24.87 -8.70 3.26
N LEU A 289 -23.73 -8.99 2.64
CA LEU A 289 -23.03 -8.04 1.75
C LEU A 289 -23.89 -7.71 0.52
N LYS A 290 -24.45 -8.73 -0.14
CA LYS A 290 -25.35 -8.54 -1.29
C LYS A 290 -26.57 -7.70 -0.95
N LYS A 291 -27.20 -7.96 0.23
CA LYS A 291 -28.34 -7.18 0.71
C LYS A 291 -28.00 -5.69 0.86
N ASN A 292 -26.77 -5.37 1.19
CA ASN A 292 -26.26 -4.01 1.36
C ASN A 292 -25.59 -3.45 0.09
N ASN A 293 -25.78 -4.08 -1.09
CA ASN A 293 -25.21 -3.67 -2.37
C ASN A 293 -23.67 -3.58 -2.39
N ILE A 294 -22.98 -4.34 -1.52
CA ILE A 294 -21.53 -4.42 -1.51
C ILE A 294 -21.12 -5.65 -2.34
N ARG A 295 -20.33 -5.43 -3.39
CA ARG A 295 -19.77 -6.48 -4.25
C ARG A 295 -18.47 -7.04 -3.66
N MET A 296 -18.16 -8.28 -4.04
CA MET A 296 -16.96 -9.00 -3.62
C MET A 296 -16.20 -9.50 -4.85
#